data_730b7c9bee78655981a65d549cf3070c
#
_entry.id   730b7c9bee78655981a65d549cf3070c
#
_cell.length_a   1.000
_cell.length_b   1.000
_cell.length_c   1.000
_cell.angle_alpha   90.00
_cell.angle_beta   90.00
_cell.angle_gamma   90.00
#
_symmetry.space_group_name_H-M   'P 1'
#
loop_
_entity.id
_entity.type
_entity.pdbx_description
1 polymer ?
#
loop_
_entity_poly.entity_id
_entity_poly.type
_entity_poly.pdbx_seq_one_letter_code
_entity_poly.pdbx_strand_id
1 'polypeptide(L)'
;WRREKRLEKRYLLYGVSVLLPFFCYLWSNAQVVPDWSGYGAAQGSLFQNLFRIPGYFIRFVLKSLASVVTGQELAKSLWSTNLPYLAVGIFVAAAYLMALYLQFSRKLYETTVFPLVLLVSGALNHALILLSRWSFLVEDYGMSSRYALQFQVGVVGILLTLALCWKECQKAGRQVIWRGAAVLVTAIFLLGNITTTRKELQTAPYRKELCVK
;
A
#
# COMPACT_ATOMS: atom_id res chain seq x y z
N TRP A 1 26.73 -7.33 -1.02
CA TRP A 1 26.81 -7.46 -2.48
C TRP A 1 27.67 -6.35 -3.12
N ARG A 2 27.52 -5.10 -2.70
CA ARG A 2 28.27 -3.97 -3.26
C ARG A 2 29.78 -4.02 -2.98
N ARG A 3 30.20 -4.60 -1.84
CA ARG A 3 31.61 -4.76 -1.48
C ARG A 3 32.29 -5.90 -2.26
N GLU A 4 31.59 -6.99 -2.52
CA GLU A 4 32.20 -8.22 -3.04
C GLU A 4 31.98 -8.46 -4.53
N LYS A 5 31.08 -7.66 -5.19
CA LYS A 5 30.71 -7.80 -6.63
C LYS A 5 30.40 -9.24 -7.09
N ARG A 6 30.17 -10.17 -6.16
CA ARG A 6 29.85 -11.57 -6.44
C ARG A 6 28.51 -11.93 -5.84
N LEU A 7 27.66 -12.59 -6.62
CA LEU A 7 26.42 -13.19 -6.16
C LEU A 7 26.78 -14.48 -5.41
N GLU A 8 26.78 -14.42 -4.09
CA GLU A 8 27.01 -15.63 -3.30
C GLU A 8 25.79 -16.53 -3.34
N LYS A 9 26.01 -17.86 -3.31
CA LYS A 9 24.93 -18.88 -3.31
C LYS A 9 23.88 -18.65 -2.22
N ARG A 10 24.29 -18.06 -1.08
CA ARG A 10 23.37 -17.72 0.03
C ARG A 10 22.30 -16.70 -0.37
N TYR A 11 22.62 -15.70 -1.22
CA TYR A 11 21.62 -14.72 -1.70
C TYR A 11 20.61 -15.35 -2.66
N LEU A 12 21.06 -16.32 -3.45
CA LEU A 12 20.18 -17.10 -4.31
C LEU A 12 19.21 -17.96 -3.47
N LEU A 13 19.72 -18.62 -2.41
CA LEU A 13 18.89 -19.36 -1.47
C LEU A 13 17.85 -18.47 -0.79
N TYR A 14 18.22 -17.28 -0.32
CA TYR A 14 17.26 -16.32 0.24
C TYR A 14 16.22 -15.88 -0.79
N GLY A 15 16.66 -15.59 -2.03
CA GLY A 15 15.73 -15.28 -3.11
C GLY A 15 14.73 -16.40 -3.38
N VAL A 16 15.20 -17.63 -3.47
CA VAL A 16 14.36 -18.82 -3.68
C VAL A 16 13.41 -19.04 -2.51
N SER A 17 13.87 -18.92 -1.26
CA SER A 17 13.03 -19.12 -0.06
C SER A 17 11.87 -18.12 0.03
N VAL A 18 12.03 -16.92 -0.53
CA VAL A 18 10.97 -15.90 -0.57
C VAL A 18 10.07 -16.08 -1.80
N LEU A 19 10.66 -16.34 -2.96
CA LEU A 19 9.93 -16.41 -4.21
C LEU A 19 9.14 -17.72 -4.38
N LEU A 20 9.67 -18.84 -3.88
CA LEU A 20 9.02 -20.15 -4.01
C LEU A 20 7.62 -20.18 -3.36
N PRO A 21 7.44 -19.80 -2.08
CA PRO A 21 6.11 -19.74 -1.47
C PRO A 21 5.16 -18.80 -2.20
N PHE A 22 5.69 -17.68 -2.71
CA PHE A 22 4.90 -16.71 -3.49
C PHE A 22 4.40 -17.32 -4.80
N PHE A 23 5.25 -18.00 -5.56
CA PHE A 23 4.83 -18.67 -6.78
C PHE A 23 3.89 -19.85 -6.50
N CYS A 24 4.12 -20.62 -5.45
CA CYS A 24 3.20 -21.69 -5.03
C CYS A 24 1.82 -21.12 -4.69
N TYR A 25 1.76 -19.98 -3.99
CA TYR A 25 0.50 -19.29 -3.69
C TYR A 25 -0.20 -18.84 -4.97
N LEU A 26 0.51 -18.19 -5.90
CA LEU A 26 -0.08 -17.76 -7.17
C LEU A 26 -0.59 -18.94 -7.99
N TRP A 27 0.18 -20.01 -8.04
CA TRP A 27 -0.19 -21.24 -8.72
C TRP A 27 -1.45 -21.87 -8.12
N SER A 28 -1.47 -22.06 -6.80
CA SER A 28 -2.63 -22.58 -6.08
C SER A 28 -3.87 -21.70 -6.29
N ASN A 29 -3.71 -20.39 -6.20
CA ASN A 29 -4.81 -19.44 -6.38
C ASN A 29 -5.35 -19.40 -7.82
N ALA A 30 -4.50 -19.68 -8.82
CA ALA A 30 -4.92 -19.77 -10.23
C ALA A 30 -5.72 -21.05 -10.53
N GLN A 31 -5.54 -22.10 -9.73
CA GLN A 31 -6.22 -23.38 -9.89
C GLN A 31 -7.59 -23.42 -9.19
N VAL A 32 -7.76 -22.65 -8.13
CA VAL A 32 -9.02 -22.51 -7.42
C VAL A 32 -9.89 -21.53 -8.22
N VAL A 33 -10.73 -22.08 -9.12
CA VAL A 33 -11.86 -21.34 -9.67
C VAL A 33 -12.86 -21.18 -8.52
N PRO A 34 -13.10 -19.99 -7.99
CA PRO A 34 -14.08 -19.84 -6.92
C PRO A 34 -15.46 -20.07 -7.52
N ASP A 35 -16.09 -21.15 -7.15
CA ASP A 35 -17.51 -21.42 -7.42
C ASP A 35 -18.44 -20.50 -6.59
N TRP A 36 -18.00 -19.26 -6.44
CA TRP A 36 -18.73 -18.21 -5.71
C TRP A 36 -19.72 -17.53 -6.67
N SER A 37 -20.59 -18.34 -7.23
CA SER A 37 -21.65 -17.91 -8.15
C SER A 37 -22.67 -16.93 -7.55
N GLY A 38 -22.49 -16.47 -6.31
CA GLY A 38 -23.41 -15.56 -5.63
C GLY A 38 -23.08 -14.08 -5.70
N TYR A 39 -21.87 -13.68 -6.05
CA TYR A 39 -21.44 -12.28 -6.03
C TYR A 39 -20.62 -11.93 -7.29
N GLY A 40 -21.28 -11.71 -8.43
CA GLY A 40 -20.75 -11.02 -9.59
C GLY A 40 -19.26 -11.31 -9.91
N ALA A 41 -18.82 -12.58 -9.80
CA ALA A 41 -17.45 -12.95 -10.07
C ALA A 41 -17.05 -12.52 -11.49
N ALA A 42 -15.93 -11.84 -11.63
CA ALA A 42 -15.44 -11.40 -12.92
C ALA A 42 -15.21 -12.63 -13.82
N GLN A 43 -15.83 -12.62 -14.98
CA GLN A 43 -15.58 -13.65 -15.99
C GLN A 43 -14.27 -13.37 -16.72
N GLY A 44 -13.47 -14.39 -16.99
CA GLY A 44 -12.23 -14.29 -17.74
C GLY A 44 -10.98 -14.04 -16.89
N SER A 45 -9.85 -13.82 -17.54
CA SER A 45 -8.57 -13.61 -16.89
C SER A 45 -8.41 -12.18 -16.36
N LEU A 46 -7.48 -11.98 -15.40
CA LEU A 46 -7.12 -10.67 -14.89
C LEU A 46 -6.71 -9.71 -16.01
N PHE A 47 -5.90 -10.17 -16.96
CA PHE A 47 -5.43 -9.34 -18.06
C PHE A 47 -6.57 -8.89 -18.97
N GLN A 48 -7.51 -9.78 -19.30
CA GLN A 48 -8.69 -9.40 -20.09
C GLN A 48 -9.51 -8.32 -19.38
N ASN A 49 -9.74 -8.47 -18.08
CA ASN A 49 -10.50 -7.50 -17.32
C ASN A 49 -9.74 -6.18 -17.11
N LEU A 50 -8.40 -6.21 -17.00
CA LEU A 50 -7.59 -5.01 -16.91
C LEU A 50 -7.80 -4.07 -18.12
N PHE A 51 -7.92 -4.64 -19.31
CA PHE A 51 -8.21 -3.87 -20.54
C PHE A 51 -9.68 -3.57 -20.72
N ARG A 52 -10.58 -4.44 -20.24
CA ARG A 52 -12.03 -4.27 -20.38
C ARG A 52 -12.59 -3.22 -19.42
N ILE A 53 -12.10 -3.18 -18.18
CA ILE A 53 -12.61 -2.30 -17.11
C ILE A 53 -11.46 -1.59 -16.36
N PRO A 54 -10.57 -0.86 -17.07
CA PRO A 54 -9.39 -0.24 -16.45
C PRO A 54 -9.75 0.70 -15.30
N GLY A 55 -10.88 1.41 -15.41
CA GLY A 55 -11.37 2.32 -14.38
C GLY A 55 -11.60 1.64 -13.01
N TYR A 56 -12.04 0.39 -13.00
CA TYR A 56 -12.17 -0.40 -11.78
C TYR A 56 -10.82 -0.59 -11.09
N PHE A 57 -9.80 -1.04 -11.84
CA PHE A 57 -8.47 -1.28 -11.29
C PHE A 57 -7.81 -0.02 -10.76
N ILE A 58 -7.95 1.10 -11.48
CA ILE A 58 -7.45 2.40 -11.04
C ILE A 58 -8.13 2.82 -9.72
N ARG A 59 -9.46 2.74 -9.65
CA ARG A 59 -10.20 3.11 -8.43
C ARG A 59 -9.87 2.17 -7.27
N PHE A 60 -9.73 0.86 -7.52
CA PHE A 60 -9.32 -0.10 -6.49
C PHE A 60 -7.95 0.27 -5.90
N VAL A 61 -6.94 0.53 -6.76
CA VAL A 61 -5.58 0.89 -6.32
C VAL A 61 -5.60 2.21 -5.56
N LEU A 62 -6.30 3.23 -6.05
CA LEU A 62 -6.39 4.52 -5.37
C LEU A 62 -7.09 4.41 -4.02
N LYS A 63 -8.17 3.63 -3.92
CA LYS A 63 -8.85 3.35 -2.65
C LYS A 63 -7.94 2.57 -1.69
N SER A 64 -7.22 1.57 -2.19
CA SER A 64 -6.23 0.84 -1.40
C SER A 64 -5.13 1.75 -0.86
N LEU A 65 -4.60 2.66 -1.68
CA LEU A 65 -3.65 3.67 -1.23
C LEU A 65 -4.26 4.65 -0.21
N ALA A 66 -5.51 5.07 -0.41
CA ALA A 66 -6.20 5.95 0.53
C ALA A 66 -6.36 5.30 1.91
N SER A 67 -6.45 3.97 1.98
CA SER A 67 -6.65 3.23 3.23
C SER A 67 -5.49 3.35 4.22
N VAL A 68 -4.31 3.80 3.80
CA VAL A 68 -3.19 4.09 4.72
C VAL A 68 -3.41 5.36 5.55
N VAL A 69 -4.33 6.22 5.10
CA VAL A 69 -4.70 7.47 5.80
C VAL A 69 -6.08 7.33 6.44
N THR A 70 -7.05 6.77 5.71
CA THR A 70 -8.44 6.73 6.16
C THR A 70 -9.05 5.36 5.91
N GLY A 71 -9.56 4.72 6.96
CA GLY A 71 -10.25 3.43 6.86
C GLY A 71 -11.63 3.56 6.23
N GLN A 72 -12.18 2.43 5.77
CA GLN A 72 -13.45 2.36 5.06
C GLN A 72 -14.62 2.93 5.87
N GLU A 73 -14.69 2.60 7.17
CA GLU A 73 -15.80 3.05 8.04
C GLU A 73 -15.79 4.55 8.28
N LEU A 74 -14.61 5.12 8.54
CA LEU A 74 -14.45 6.57 8.69
C LEU A 74 -14.84 7.27 7.40
N ALA A 75 -14.33 6.78 6.32
CA ALA A 75 -14.52 7.35 5.02
C ALA A 75 -16.00 7.35 4.60
N LYS A 76 -16.74 6.26 4.77
CA LYS A 76 -18.20 6.19 4.54
C LYS A 76 -18.99 7.15 5.43
N SER A 77 -18.49 7.43 6.64
CA SER A 77 -19.15 8.36 7.56
C SER A 77 -18.91 9.84 7.22
N LEU A 78 -17.80 10.16 6.57
CA LEU A 78 -17.42 11.53 6.23
C LEU A 78 -17.87 11.94 4.83
N TRP A 79 -17.89 11.01 3.88
CA TRP A 79 -18.07 11.33 2.47
C TRP A 79 -19.17 10.49 1.83
N SER A 80 -20.10 11.17 1.20
CA SER A 80 -21.18 10.55 0.41
C SER A 80 -20.73 10.14 -1.00
N THR A 81 -19.57 10.62 -1.46
CA THR A 81 -19.03 10.37 -2.81
C THR A 81 -17.64 9.72 -2.76
N ASN A 82 -17.26 9.06 -3.86
CA ASN A 82 -15.94 8.44 -3.98
C ASN A 82 -14.81 9.45 -4.21
N LEU A 83 -15.11 10.70 -4.57
CA LEU A 83 -14.12 11.67 -5.03
C LEU A 83 -13.05 12.01 -3.99
N PRO A 84 -13.39 12.26 -2.71
CA PRO A 84 -12.37 12.52 -1.69
C PRO A 84 -11.43 11.34 -1.45
N TYR A 85 -11.94 10.10 -1.53
CA TYR A 85 -11.08 8.90 -1.41
C TYR A 85 -10.04 8.82 -2.53
N LEU A 86 -10.50 9.09 -3.75
CA LEU A 86 -9.60 9.07 -4.90
C LEU A 86 -8.55 10.17 -4.78
N ALA A 87 -8.92 11.36 -4.27
CA ALA A 87 -7.98 12.45 -4.02
C ALA A 87 -6.93 12.07 -2.97
N VAL A 88 -7.34 11.45 -1.85
CA VAL A 88 -6.40 10.92 -0.83
C VAL A 88 -5.52 9.83 -1.44
N GLY A 89 -6.07 8.93 -2.24
CA GLY A 89 -5.29 7.90 -2.93
C GLY A 89 -4.25 8.47 -3.89
N ILE A 90 -4.61 9.50 -4.65
CA ILE A 90 -3.67 10.22 -5.54
C ILE A 90 -2.56 10.88 -4.73
N PHE A 91 -2.91 11.52 -3.59
CA PHE A 91 -1.91 12.11 -2.70
C PHE A 91 -0.91 11.06 -2.21
N VAL A 92 -1.38 9.91 -1.76
CA VAL A 92 -0.51 8.82 -1.28
C VAL A 92 0.32 8.25 -2.44
N ALA A 93 -0.26 8.07 -3.62
CA ALA A 93 0.47 7.64 -4.82
C ALA A 93 1.60 8.62 -5.16
N ALA A 94 1.32 9.93 -5.13
CA ALA A 94 2.31 10.96 -5.36
C ALA A 94 3.43 10.93 -4.30
N ALA A 95 3.10 10.69 -3.03
CA ALA A 95 4.08 10.54 -1.96
C ALA A 95 4.99 9.32 -2.18
N TYR A 96 4.45 8.17 -2.62
CA TYR A 96 5.23 6.99 -3.01
C TYR A 96 6.17 7.29 -4.18
N LEU A 97 5.64 7.87 -5.26
CA LEU A 97 6.44 8.22 -6.44
C LEU A 97 7.54 9.21 -6.11
N MET A 98 7.24 10.22 -5.30
CA MET A 98 8.22 11.19 -4.82
C MET A 98 9.30 10.51 -3.98
N ALA A 99 8.93 9.62 -3.05
CA ALA A 99 9.90 8.89 -2.22
C ALA A 99 10.80 8.00 -3.09
N LEU A 100 10.26 7.27 -4.05
CA LEU A 100 11.04 6.47 -5.01
C LEU A 100 11.97 7.37 -5.84
N TYR A 101 11.45 8.47 -6.39
CA TYR A 101 12.27 9.42 -7.12
C TYR A 101 13.45 9.93 -6.29
N LEU A 102 13.21 10.28 -5.02
CA LEU A 102 14.27 10.76 -4.11
C LEU A 102 15.29 9.66 -3.80
N GLN A 103 14.87 8.42 -3.63
CA GLN A 103 15.77 7.28 -3.41
C GLN A 103 16.78 7.15 -4.55
N PHE A 104 16.33 7.29 -5.81
CA PHE A 104 17.19 7.13 -6.97
C PHE A 104 17.92 8.42 -7.37
N SER A 105 17.26 9.57 -7.39
CA SER A 105 17.87 10.84 -7.82
C SER A 105 18.96 11.33 -6.86
N ARG A 106 18.81 11.06 -5.57
CA ARG A 106 19.80 11.41 -4.53
C ARG A 106 20.67 10.24 -4.11
N LYS A 107 20.48 9.07 -4.74
CA LYS A 107 21.22 7.85 -4.42
C LYS A 107 21.16 7.48 -2.93
N LEU A 108 20.04 7.76 -2.25
CA LEU A 108 19.88 7.50 -0.82
C LEU A 108 20.03 6.01 -0.49
N TYR A 109 19.71 5.13 -1.45
CA TYR A 109 19.94 3.69 -1.35
C TYR A 109 21.42 3.32 -1.14
N GLU A 110 22.36 4.23 -1.43
CA GLU A 110 23.78 4.04 -1.17
C GLU A 110 24.11 4.21 0.31
N THR A 111 23.38 5.09 1.00
CA THR A 111 23.49 5.27 2.46
C THR A 111 22.80 4.14 3.20
N THR A 112 21.57 3.82 2.81
CA THR A 112 20.81 2.70 3.37
C THR A 112 19.74 2.22 2.38
N VAL A 113 19.63 0.92 2.21
CA VAL A 113 18.63 0.27 1.35
C VAL A 113 17.28 0.12 2.08
N PHE A 114 17.27 0.23 3.40
CA PHE A 114 16.12 -0.10 4.23
C PHE A 114 14.82 0.65 3.85
N PRO A 115 14.82 1.99 3.66
CA PRO A 115 13.61 2.70 3.22
C PRO A 115 13.11 2.25 1.86
N LEU A 116 14.01 1.95 0.92
CA LEU A 116 13.64 1.44 -0.40
C LEU A 116 12.95 0.08 -0.30
N VAL A 117 13.46 -0.83 0.54
CA VAL A 117 12.84 -2.14 0.79
C VAL A 117 11.43 -1.97 1.35
N LEU A 118 11.23 -1.04 2.31
CA LEU A 118 9.90 -0.76 2.87
C LEU A 118 8.94 -0.17 1.84
N LEU A 119 9.40 0.75 0.98
CA LEU A 119 8.60 1.30 -0.11
C LEU A 119 8.14 0.21 -1.08
N VAL A 120 9.07 -0.63 -1.52
CA VAL A 120 8.77 -1.73 -2.44
C VAL A 120 7.83 -2.75 -1.79
N SER A 121 8.09 -3.13 -0.53
CA SER A 121 7.22 -4.06 0.21
C SER A 121 5.81 -3.51 0.37
N GLY A 122 5.67 -2.22 0.70
CA GLY A 122 4.36 -1.56 0.78
C GLY A 122 3.62 -1.57 -0.55
N ALA A 123 4.29 -1.20 -1.64
CA ALA A 123 3.71 -1.22 -2.99
C ALA A 123 3.30 -2.64 -3.42
N LEU A 124 4.12 -3.66 -3.13
CA LEU A 124 3.81 -5.06 -3.40
C LEU A 124 2.59 -5.53 -2.60
N ASN A 125 2.41 -5.10 -1.35
CA ASN A 125 1.22 -5.43 -0.57
C ASN A 125 -0.07 -4.92 -1.25
N HIS A 126 -0.08 -3.69 -1.76
CA HIS A 126 -1.22 -3.17 -2.52
C HIS A 126 -1.48 -4.01 -3.79
N ALA A 127 -0.42 -4.36 -4.53
CA ALA A 127 -0.53 -5.21 -5.72
C ALA A 127 -1.05 -6.61 -5.39
N LEU A 128 -0.57 -7.24 -4.32
CA LEU A 128 -1.01 -8.57 -3.87
C LEU A 128 -2.49 -8.59 -3.48
N ILE A 129 -2.97 -7.56 -2.76
CA ILE A 129 -4.39 -7.45 -2.42
C ILE A 129 -5.23 -7.26 -3.67
N LEU A 130 -4.79 -6.44 -4.62
CA LEU A 130 -5.45 -6.33 -5.92
C LEU A 130 -5.53 -7.68 -6.62
N LEU A 131 -4.40 -8.40 -6.75
CA LEU A 131 -4.33 -9.71 -7.41
C LEU A 131 -5.21 -10.77 -6.74
N SER A 132 -5.40 -10.69 -5.42
CA SER A 132 -6.24 -11.65 -4.69
C SER A 132 -7.72 -11.28 -4.65
N ARG A 133 -8.09 -10.03 -4.95
CA ARG A 133 -9.46 -9.51 -4.73
C ARG A 133 -10.13 -8.92 -5.98
N TRP A 134 -9.42 -8.79 -7.09
CA TRP A 134 -9.97 -8.18 -8.32
C TRP A 134 -11.22 -8.90 -8.84
N SER A 135 -11.28 -10.23 -8.68
CA SER A 135 -12.38 -11.07 -9.21
C SER A 135 -13.73 -10.80 -8.55
N PHE A 136 -13.74 -10.20 -7.37
CA PHE A 136 -14.99 -9.83 -6.67
C PHE A 136 -15.66 -8.58 -7.24
N LEU A 137 -14.95 -7.79 -8.04
CA LEU A 137 -15.42 -6.51 -8.61
C LEU A 137 -15.93 -5.51 -7.55
N VAL A 138 -15.46 -5.61 -6.33
CA VAL A 138 -15.78 -4.70 -5.21
C VAL A 138 -14.56 -3.84 -4.91
N GLU A 139 -14.61 -2.57 -5.31
CA GLU A 139 -13.48 -1.63 -5.14
C GLU A 139 -13.07 -1.43 -3.67
N ASP A 140 -14.04 -1.48 -2.76
CA ASP A 140 -13.83 -1.21 -1.33
C ASP A 140 -13.04 -2.32 -0.61
N TYR A 141 -12.85 -3.49 -1.23
CA TYR A 141 -12.01 -4.53 -0.63
C TYR A 141 -10.55 -4.10 -0.43
N GLY A 142 -10.06 -3.14 -1.26
CA GLY A 142 -8.76 -2.53 -1.05
C GLY A 142 -8.64 -1.71 0.23
N MET A 143 -9.76 -1.28 0.82
CA MET A 143 -9.82 -0.47 2.05
C MET A 143 -10.07 -1.27 3.32
N SER A 144 -10.08 -2.59 3.27
CA SER A 144 -10.37 -3.42 4.43
C SER A 144 -9.35 -3.20 5.55
N SER A 145 -9.84 -2.97 6.77
CA SER A 145 -9.01 -2.70 7.97
C SER A 145 -8.00 -3.81 8.27
N ARG A 146 -8.28 -5.06 7.85
CA ARG A 146 -7.36 -6.20 8.00
C ARG A 146 -6.04 -6.03 7.24
N TYR A 147 -6.00 -5.19 6.21
CA TYR A 147 -4.79 -4.94 5.41
C TYR A 147 -4.07 -3.65 5.81
N ALA A 148 -4.69 -2.83 6.67
CA ALA A 148 -4.16 -1.51 7.03
C ALA A 148 -2.71 -1.58 7.56
N LEU A 149 -2.41 -2.56 8.44
CA LEU A 149 -1.07 -2.72 9.00
C LEU A 149 -0.01 -3.05 7.92
N GLN A 150 -0.37 -3.89 6.95
CA GLN A 150 0.53 -4.27 5.86
C GLN A 150 0.85 -3.08 4.96
N PHE A 151 -0.13 -2.20 4.74
CA PHE A 151 0.05 -1.00 3.93
C PHE A 151 0.89 0.07 4.64
N GLN A 152 0.87 0.14 5.97
CA GLN A 152 1.67 1.09 6.76
C GLN A 152 3.18 0.90 6.58
N VAL A 153 3.63 -0.29 6.20
CA VAL A 153 5.06 -0.55 5.93
C VAL A 153 5.62 0.43 4.89
N GLY A 154 4.87 0.70 3.83
CA GLY A 154 5.29 1.66 2.81
C GLY A 154 5.28 3.11 3.29
N VAL A 155 4.34 3.46 4.18
CA VAL A 155 4.31 4.80 4.81
C VAL A 155 5.59 5.04 5.62
N VAL A 156 6.03 4.05 6.39
CA VAL A 156 7.31 4.12 7.12
C VAL A 156 8.46 4.32 6.12
N GLY A 157 8.45 3.65 4.97
CA GLY A 157 9.42 3.85 3.89
C GLY A 157 9.44 5.30 3.37
N ILE A 158 8.26 5.91 3.17
CA ILE A 158 8.14 7.33 2.77
C ILE A 158 8.76 8.24 3.82
N LEU A 159 8.38 8.07 5.10
CA LEU A 159 8.85 8.91 6.20
C LEU A 159 10.35 8.82 6.40
N LEU A 160 10.92 7.61 6.35
CA LEU A 160 12.37 7.41 6.44
C LEU A 160 13.11 8.04 5.25
N THR A 161 12.55 7.98 4.05
CA THR A 161 13.14 8.66 2.87
C THR A 161 13.19 10.16 3.06
N LEU A 162 12.10 10.78 3.54
CA LEU A 162 12.06 12.22 3.84
C LEU A 162 13.04 12.59 4.96
N ALA A 163 13.16 11.77 6.00
CA ALA A 163 14.11 11.97 7.10
C ALA A 163 15.56 11.92 6.60
N LEU A 164 15.90 11.00 5.70
CA LEU A 164 17.22 10.95 5.07
C LEU A 164 17.48 12.17 4.21
N CYS A 165 16.52 12.61 3.40
CA CYS A 165 16.63 13.83 2.61
C CYS A 165 16.89 15.06 3.48
N TRP A 166 16.22 15.13 4.64
CA TRP A 166 16.45 16.20 5.61
C TRP A 166 17.88 16.15 6.17
N LYS A 167 18.33 14.96 6.61
CA LYS A 167 19.68 14.77 7.16
C LYS A 167 20.79 15.10 6.17
N GLU A 168 20.63 14.71 4.91
CA GLU A 168 21.65 14.93 3.88
C GLU A 168 21.66 16.38 3.32
N CYS A 169 20.63 17.15 3.60
CA CYS A 169 20.53 18.51 3.08
C CYS A 169 21.39 19.46 3.90
N GLN A 170 22.53 19.91 3.34
CA GLN A 170 23.44 20.86 4.02
C GLN A 170 22.99 22.33 3.93
N LYS A 171 22.12 22.69 3.00
CA LYS A 171 21.63 24.07 2.83
C LYS A 171 20.47 24.34 3.76
N ALA A 172 20.63 25.28 4.71
CA ALA A 172 19.63 25.62 5.73
C ALA A 172 18.21 25.86 5.18
N GLY A 173 18.07 26.64 4.10
CA GLY A 173 16.76 26.89 3.48
C GLY A 173 16.07 25.63 2.94
N ARG A 174 16.80 24.69 2.36
CA ARG A 174 16.24 23.42 1.89
C ARG A 174 15.94 22.45 3.02
N GLN A 175 16.66 22.52 4.14
CA GLN A 175 16.35 21.72 5.34
C GLN A 175 14.96 22.04 5.88
N VAL A 176 14.58 23.32 5.92
CA VAL A 176 13.24 23.75 6.39
C VAL A 176 12.15 23.15 5.52
N ILE A 177 12.33 23.10 4.19
CA ILE A 177 11.36 22.50 3.26
C ILE A 177 11.19 21.00 3.53
N TRP A 178 12.29 20.25 3.66
CA TRP A 178 12.24 18.81 3.91
C TRP A 178 11.67 18.47 5.28
N ARG A 179 12.03 19.28 6.29
CA ARG A 179 11.46 19.16 7.63
C ARG A 179 9.96 19.43 7.60
N GLY A 180 9.53 20.50 6.94
CA GLY A 180 8.12 20.84 6.80
C GLY A 180 7.34 19.76 6.06
N ALA A 181 7.88 19.23 4.96
CA ALA A 181 7.26 18.12 4.22
C ALA A 181 7.14 16.86 5.09
N ALA A 182 8.20 16.48 5.80
CA ALA A 182 8.17 15.32 6.70
C ALA A 182 7.14 15.48 7.83
N VAL A 183 7.09 16.64 8.46
CA VAL A 183 6.11 16.94 9.51
C VAL A 183 4.68 16.91 8.97
N LEU A 184 4.43 17.54 7.82
CA LEU A 184 3.11 17.56 7.19
C LEU A 184 2.63 16.15 6.83
N VAL A 185 3.46 15.37 6.16
CA VAL A 185 3.15 13.99 5.78
C VAL A 185 2.89 13.15 7.04
N THR A 186 3.76 13.24 8.05
CA THR A 186 3.59 12.54 9.32
C THR A 186 2.26 12.92 9.99
N ALA A 187 1.94 14.21 10.04
CA ALA A 187 0.70 14.70 10.65
C ALA A 187 -0.54 14.15 9.93
N ILE A 188 -0.56 14.15 8.58
CA ILE A 188 -1.67 13.59 7.78
C ILE A 188 -1.86 12.11 8.10
N PHE A 189 -0.79 11.31 8.09
CA PHE A 189 -0.89 9.88 8.38
C PHE A 189 -1.30 9.62 9.83
N LEU A 190 -0.75 10.32 10.81
CA LEU A 190 -1.11 10.13 12.21
C LEU A 190 -2.56 10.54 12.49
N LEU A 191 -2.99 11.70 12.05
CA LEU A 191 -4.36 12.17 12.25
C LEU A 191 -5.36 11.25 11.56
N GLY A 192 -5.08 10.83 10.33
CA GLY A 192 -5.90 9.89 9.60
C GLY A 192 -6.03 8.55 10.33
N ASN A 193 -4.93 7.98 10.80
CA ASN A 193 -4.94 6.71 11.53
C ASN A 193 -5.62 6.82 12.90
N ILE A 194 -5.39 7.90 13.66
CA ILE A 194 -6.05 8.12 14.94
C ILE A 194 -7.58 8.22 14.76
N THR A 195 -8.02 9.02 13.81
CA THR A 195 -9.46 9.19 13.52
C THR A 195 -10.09 7.89 13.01
N THR A 196 -9.40 7.15 12.14
CA THR A 196 -9.83 5.83 11.67
C THR A 196 -9.95 4.84 12.84
N THR A 197 -8.94 4.75 13.70
CA THR A 197 -8.94 3.84 14.85
C THR A 197 -10.09 4.17 15.81
N ARG A 198 -10.34 5.45 16.09
CA ARG A 198 -11.49 5.85 16.92
C ARG A 198 -12.81 5.40 16.32
N LYS A 199 -12.99 5.56 14.99
CA LYS A 199 -14.22 5.13 14.31
C LYS A 199 -14.37 3.61 14.32
N GLU A 200 -13.31 2.87 14.03
CA GLU A 200 -13.31 1.41 14.08
C GLU A 200 -13.65 0.87 15.48
N LEU A 201 -13.13 1.48 16.54
CA LEU A 201 -13.46 1.13 17.93
C LEU A 201 -14.93 1.39 18.26
N GLN A 202 -15.54 2.44 17.71
CA GLN A 202 -16.97 2.71 17.88
C GLN A 202 -17.85 1.68 17.17
N THR A 203 -17.41 1.13 16.03
CA THR A 203 -18.15 0.13 15.26
C THR A 203 -17.85 -1.32 15.69
N ALA A 204 -16.80 -1.56 16.47
CA ALA A 204 -16.39 -2.90 16.91
C ALA A 204 -17.48 -3.68 17.67
N PRO A 205 -18.27 -3.09 18.60
CA PRO A 205 -19.35 -3.80 19.30
C PRO A 205 -20.40 -4.34 18.32
N TYR A 206 -20.80 -3.56 17.32
CA TYR A 206 -21.77 -3.99 16.30
C TYR A 206 -21.26 -5.19 15.47
N ARG A 207 -19.96 -5.21 15.13
CA ARG A 207 -19.34 -6.35 14.43
C ARG A 207 -19.36 -7.62 15.29
N LYS A 208 -19.19 -7.49 16.61
CA LYS A 208 -19.29 -8.63 17.54
C LYS A 208 -20.69 -9.26 17.51
N GLU A 209 -21.73 -8.43 17.49
CA GLU A 209 -23.12 -8.92 17.40
C GLU A 209 -23.41 -9.66 16.09
N LEU A 210 -22.80 -9.24 14.98
CA LEU A 210 -22.92 -9.93 13.69
C LEU A 210 -22.23 -11.30 13.67
N CYS A 211 -21.18 -11.50 14.47
CA CYS A 211 -20.46 -12.77 14.54
C CYS A 211 -21.16 -13.80 15.45
N VAL A 212 -22.10 -13.39 16.28
CA VAL A 212 -22.84 -14.24 17.22
C VAL A 212 -24.16 -14.77 16.63
N LYS A 213 -24.59 -14.21 15.51
CA LYS A 213 -25.75 -14.69 14.72
C LYS A 213 -25.33 -15.67 13.64
#